data_17c9367360a0bfba0205b3822a1e0458
#
_entry.id   17c9367360a0bfba0205b3822a1e0458
#
_cell.length_a   1.000
_cell.length_b   1.000
_cell.length_c   1.000
_cell.angle_alpha   90.00
_cell.angle_beta   90.00
_cell.angle_gamma   90.00
#
_symmetry.space_group_name_H-M   'P 1'
#
loop_
_entity.id
_entity.type
_entity.pdbx_description
1 polymer ?
#
loop_
_entity_poly.entity_id
_entity_poly.type
_entity_poly.pdbx_seq_one_letter_code
_entity_poly.pdbx_strand_id
1 'polypeptide(L)'
;MMQTIRQAFTILRQNPLLSTISILGTAFAITMIMAIVITWQTKYADLEPEVNRSRCLYFSAMHMQGKENKDRNNYSTPSAAFMKECIQPIPEVEACTAFTTADVALVSLADGNNRLKVDAMNTDPEFWKVFSMQFLAGRALTEADRGGDMRSIVICASVARKLFGTTEAIGQQILLNRELSRIIGVVKDVSVTAKDAYAQVWGLYHTDELKVTGWWSYLGGKTIAVLARTPDDFPAIKQGVEKRVKDVNAGLEEMQMDIMEQPDNIVAHVNHVWANVGPDLPMLYLQYGIALFIILLVPSLNLCGLSNSRMQQRVSELGVRKAFGATGSTLIRQILNENLVLTLIGGAVGLVFSYLAVYVMRTWLFTNSQNIGTAGDFSLSMDALFSPMVFVLAFVFCLVINLLSAGLPAWLATRRTIVDSLNDK
;
A
#
# COMPACT_ATOMS: atom_id res chain seq x y z
N MET A 1 -2.13 30.34 -27.22
CA MET A 1 -2.75 29.49 -26.18
C MET A 1 -4.26 29.67 -26.10
N MET A 2 -4.79 30.87 -25.92
CA MET A 2 -6.25 31.13 -25.85
C MET A 2 -7.03 30.75 -27.12
N GLN A 3 -6.46 30.98 -28.32
CA GLN A 3 -7.08 30.57 -29.60
C GLN A 3 -7.13 29.04 -29.74
N THR A 4 -6.12 28.33 -29.30
CA THR A 4 -6.05 26.84 -29.34
C THR A 4 -7.10 26.21 -28.44
N ILE A 5 -7.31 26.77 -27.23
CA ILE A 5 -8.37 26.32 -26.31
C ILE A 5 -9.75 26.57 -26.90
N ARG A 6 -9.98 27.75 -27.50
CA ARG A 6 -11.25 28.09 -28.12
C ARG A 6 -11.55 27.19 -29.34
N GLN A 7 -10.54 26.86 -30.15
CA GLN A 7 -10.65 25.90 -31.26
C GLN A 7 -10.96 24.49 -30.74
N ALA A 8 -10.31 24.01 -29.68
CA ALA A 8 -10.61 22.71 -29.11
C ALA A 8 -12.05 22.60 -28.58
N PHE A 9 -12.58 23.65 -27.93
CA PHE A 9 -13.99 23.70 -27.52
C PHE A 9 -14.95 23.72 -28.71
N THR A 10 -14.59 24.36 -29.82
CA THR A 10 -15.40 24.34 -31.04
C THR A 10 -15.48 22.94 -31.64
N ILE A 11 -14.38 22.21 -31.65
CA ILE A 11 -14.29 20.84 -32.16
C ILE A 11 -15.06 19.86 -31.26
N LEU A 12 -15.02 20.05 -29.92
CA LEU A 12 -15.85 19.30 -28.96
C LEU A 12 -17.35 19.42 -29.32
N ARG A 13 -17.78 20.61 -29.73
CA ARG A 13 -19.18 20.87 -30.15
C ARG A 13 -19.53 20.32 -31.54
N GLN A 14 -18.57 20.26 -32.45
CA GLN A 14 -18.81 19.77 -33.84
C GLN A 14 -18.97 18.24 -33.90
N ASN A 15 -18.23 17.49 -33.04
CA ASN A 15 -18.29 16.03 -32.96
C ASN A 15 -18.44 15.57 -31.51
N PRO A 16 -19.59 15.79 -30.87
CA PRO A 16 -19.76 15.58 -29.43
C PRO A 16 -19.57 14.11 -29.05
N LEU A 17 -20.05 13.17 -29.83
CA LEU A 17 -19.99 11.73 -29.54
C LEU A 17 -18.54 11.23 -29.51
N LEU A 18 -17.75 11.51 -30.55
CA LEU A 18 -16.33 11.09 -30.59
C LEU A 18 -15.49 11.79 -29.53
N SER A 19 -15.78 13.03 -29.22
CA SER A 19 -15.08 13.77 -28.18
C SER A 19 -15.40 13.21 -26.78
N THR A 20 -16.66 12.92 -26.51
CA THR A 20 -17.09 12.30 -25.26
C THR A 20 -16.46 10.91 -25.07
N ILE A 21 -16.49 10.04 -26.08
CA ILE A 21 -15.87 8.72 -26.03
C ILE A 21 -14.36 8.84 -25.75
N SER A 22 -13.70 9.82 -26.36
CA SER A 22 -12.27 10.04 -26.13
C SER A 22 -11.96 10.52 -24.72
N ILE A 23 -12.74 11.46 -24.18
CA ILE A 23 -12.60 11.95 -22.82
C ILE A 23 -12.84 10.80 -21.82
N LEU A 24 -13.93 10.05 -22.02
CA LEU A 24 -14.26 8.90 -21.16
C LEU A 24 -13.18 7.81 -21.25
N GLY A 25 -12.69 7.51 -22.45
CA GLY A 25 -11.60 6.53 -22.64
C GLY A 25 -10.32 6.94 -21.93
N THR A 26 -9.92 8.21 -22.04
CA THR A 26 -8.77 8.76 -21.34
C THR A 26 -9.01 8.79 -19.83
N ALA A 27 -10.18 9.19 -19.36
CA ALA A 27 -10.56 9.21 -17.97
C ALA A 27 -10.52 7.80 -17.36
N PHE A 28 -11.06 6.81 -18.07
CA PHE A 28 -11.04 5.42 -17.65
C PHE A 28 -9.60 4.86 -17.55
N ALA A 29 -8.75 5.16 -18.54
CA ALA A 29 -7.35 4.78 -18.53
C ALA A 29 -6.62 5.33 -17.29
N ILE A 30 -6.77 6.62 -17.02
CA ILE A 30 -6.16 7.27 -15.86
C ILE A 30 -6.73 6.69 -14.56
N THR A 31 -8.04 6.48 -14.48
CA THR A 31 -8.68 5.86 -13.32
C THR A 31 -8.09 4.48 -13.01
N MET A 32 -7.91 3.63 -14.01
CA MET A 32 -7.34 2.30 -13.84
C MET A 32 -5.87 2.35 -13.39
N ILE A 33 -5.06 3.18 -14.02
CA ILE A 33 -3.65 3.35 -13.64
C ILE A 33 -3.54 3.87 -12.21
N MET A 34 -4.31 4.91 -11.87
CA MET A 34 -4.30 5.49 -10.53
C MET A 34 -4.75 4.49 -9.47
N ALA A 35 -5.83 3.72 -9.72
CA ALA A 35 -6.31 2.71 -8.77
C ALA A 35 -5.22 1.66 -8.47
N ILE A 36 -4.47 1.21 -9.49
CA ILE A 36 -3.38 0.25 -9.30
C ILE A 36 -2.24 0.87 -8.51
N VAL A 37 -1.82 2.08 -8.90
CA VAL A 37 -0.70 2.73 -8.23
C VAL A 37 -1.04 3.09 -6.79
N ILE A 38 -2.25 3.57 -6.51
CA ILE A 38 -2.72 3.82 -5.13
C ILE A 38 -2.71 2.51 -4.33
N THR A 39 -3.23 1.42 -4.90
CA THR A 39 -3.21 0.10 -4.25
C THR A 39 -1.79 -0.39 -3.99
N TRP A 40 -0.88 -0.19 -4.94
CA TRP A 40 0.52 -0.53 -4.80
C TRP A 40 1.21 0.32 -3.72
N GLN A 41 0.99 1.64 -3.73
CA GLN A 41 1.55 2.54 -2.72
C GLN A 41 1.07 2.20 -1.31
N THR A 42 -0.22 1.96 -1.11
CA THR A 42 -0.75 1.61 0.21
C THR A 42 -0.15 0.33 0.77
N LYS A 43 0.30 -0.60 -0.09
CA LYS A 43 0.91 -1.87 0.33
C LYS A 43 2.41 -1.77 0.58
N TYR A 44 3.15 -0.96 -0.19
CA TYR A 44 4.61 -1.04 -0.23
C TYR A 44 5.34 0.26 0.08
N ALA A 45 4.70 1.42 -0.08
CA ALA A 45 5.36 2.71 0.17
C ALA A 45 5.43 3.06 1.66
N ASP A 46 6.39 3.91 1.97
CA ASP A 46 6.55 4.50 3.30
C ASP A 46 5.42 5.50 3.56
N LEU A 47 4.43 5.08 4.33
CA LEU A 47 3.23 5.86 4.67
C LEU A 47 3.01 5.82 6.18
N GLU A 48 2.55 6.93 6.78
CA GLU A 48 2.22 6.98 8.21
C GLU A 48 1.16 5.93 8.58
N PRO A 49 1.38 5.21 9.69
CA PRO A 49 2.50 5.28 10.64
C PRO A 49 3.72 4.42 10.27
N GLU A 50 3.70 3.68 9.17
CA GLU A 50 4.75 2.75 8.72
C GLU A 50 5.74 3.46 7.78
N VAL A 51 6.30 4.59 8.22
CA VAL A 51 7.20 5.44 7.43
C VAL A 51 8.57 4.82 7.11
N ASN A 52 8.86 3.67 7.70
CA ASN A 52 10.14 2.99 7.57
C ASN A 52 10.03 1.65 6.83
N ARG A 53 8.95 1.36 6.12
CA ARG A 53 8.75 0.07 5.41
C ARG A 53 9.93 -0.30 4.52
N SER A 54 10.48 0.67 3.79
CA SER A 54 11.64 0.48 2.90
C SER A 54 12.93 0.11 3.64
N ARG A 55 13.01 0.40 4.96
CA ARG A 55 14.14 0.11 5.83
C ARG A 55 13.87 -1.04 6.80
N CYS A 56 12.68 -1.65 6.75
CA CYS A 56 12.30 -2.75 7.64
C CYS A 56 12.46 -4.10 6.98
N LEU A 57 12.87 -5.07 7.80
CA LEU A 57 12.80 -6.49 7.54
C LEU A 57 11.83 -7.14 8.51
N TYR A 58 11.16 -8.22 8.07
CA TYR A 58 10.05 -8.83 8.81
C TYR A 58 10.25 -10.32 9.00
N PHE A 59 9.80 -10.82 10.16
CA PHE A 59 9.62 -12.24 10.43
C PHE A 59 8.15 -12.49 10.75
N SER A 60 7.48 -13.30 9.97
CA SER A 60 6.07 -13.65 10.13
C SER A 60 5.84 -15.16 10.23
N ALA A 61 6.86 -15.97 10.00
CA ALA A 61 6.79 -17.41 10.05
C ALA A 61 8.04 -17.99 10.69
N MET A 62 7.90 -19.15 11.34
CA MET A 62 8.96 -19.93 11.92
C MET A 62 8.61 -21.41 11.89
N HIS A 63 9.59 -22.23 11.63
CA HIS A 63 9.49 -23.67 11.60
C HIS A 63 10.43 -24.29 12.63
N MET A 64 9.91 -25.26 13.39
CA MET A 64 10.69 -26.13 14.25
C MET A 64 10.57 -27.56 13.78
N GLN A 65 11.69 -28.19 13.47
CA GLN A 65 11.77 -29.59 13.02
C GLN A 65 12.51 -30.44 14.04
N GLY A 66 12.04 -31.66 14.25
CA GLY A 66 12.76 -32.62 15.09
C GLY A 66 14.11 -33.04 14.48
N LYS A 67 15.20 -33.03 15.29
CA LYS A 67 16.53 -33.41 14.82
C LYS A 67 16.62 -34.89 14.47
N GLU A 68 16.06 -35.75 15.29
CA GLU A 68 16.00 -37.20 15.04
C GLU A 68 14.79 -37.60 14.21
N ASN A 69 13.61 -37.13 14.59
CA ASN A 69 12.35 -37.39 13.87
C ASN A 69 11.97 -36.18 13.00
N LYS A 70 12.34 -36.22 11.74
CA LYS A 70 12.04 -35.16 10.76
C LYS A 70 10.56 -34.99 10.44
N ASP A 71 9.70 -35.95 10.79
CA ASP A 71 8.25 -35.85 10.64
C ASP A 71 7.61 -34.95 11.73
N ARG A 72 8.34 -34.71 12.82
CA ARG A 72 7.91 -33.78 13.88
C ARG A 72 8.14 -32.35 13.44
N ASN A 73 7.11 -31.72 12.88
CA ASN A 73 7.14 -30.36 12.35
C ASN A 73 6.15 -29.47 13.10
N ASN A 74 6.60 -28.29 13.51
CA ASN A 74 5.76 -27.24 14.11
C ASN A 74 5.96 -25.93 13.35
N TYR A 75 4.91 -25.48 12.69
CA TYR A 75 4.87 -24.18 12.02
C TYR A 75 4.13 -23.18 12.88
N SER A 76 4.69 -22.02 13.08
CA SER A 76 4.10 -20.93 13.85
C SER A 76 4.69 -19.60 13.40
N THR A 77 4.40 -18.56 14.13
CA THR A 77 5.10 -17.27 14.02
C THR A 77 6.19 -17.20 15.10
N PRO A 78 7.18 -16.30 14.97
CA PRO A 78 8.23 -16.14 15.98
C PRO A 78 7.68 -15.60 17.30
N SER A 79 8.53 -15.68 18.35
CA SER A 79 8.26 -15.14 19.68
C SER A 79 9.08 -13.88 19.96
N ALA A 80 8.75 -13.20 21.05
CA ALA A 80 9.56 -12.11 21.60
C ALA A 80 10.93 -12.60 22.11
N ALA A 81 11.01 -13.86 22.59
CA ALA A 81 12.27 -14.47 23.01
C ALA A 81 13.22 -14.66 21.81
N PHE A 82 12.73 -15.10 20.66
CA PHE A 82 13.51 -15.17 19.42
C PHE A 82 14.07 -13.80 19.03
N MET A 83 13.24 -12.75 19.03
CA MET A 83 13.69 -11.40 18.76
C MET A 83 14.83 -10.98 19.66
N LYS A 84 14.67 -11.18 20.97
CA LYS A 84 15.64 -10.77 21.98
C LYS A 84 16.98 -11.50 21.82
N GLU A 85 16.97 -12.78 21.52
CA GLU A 85 18.17 -13.61 21.46
C GLU A 85 18.86 -13.59 20.09
N CYS A 86 18.09 -13.63 19.00
CA CYS A 86 18.64 -13.79 17.67
C CYS A 86 18.74 -12.48 16.86
N ILE A 87 17.96 -11.44 17.20
CA ILE A 87 17.86 -10.23 16.37
C ILE A 87 18.45 -9.01 17.08
N GLN A 88 18.02 -8.75 18.30
CA GLN A 88 18.40 -7.55 19.06
C GLN A 88 19.92 -7.37 19.23
N PRO A 89 20.76 -8.44 19.35
CA PRO A 89 22.21 -8.29 19.49
C PRO A 89 22.97 -7.96 18.20
N ILE A 90 22.30 -7.81 17.05
CA ILE A 90 22.93 -7.53 15.76
C ILE A 90 23.22 -6.03 15.65
N PRO A 91 24.49 -5.62 15.40
CA PRO A 91 24.88 -4.19 15.44
C PRO A 91 24.21 -3.30 14.37
N GLU A 92 23.84 -3.87 13.23
CA GLU A 92 23.19 -3.18 12.11
C GLU A 92 21.70 -2.91 12.34
N VAL A 93 21.12 -3.51 13.38
CA VAL A 93 19.72 -3.29 13.80
C VAL A 93 19.64 -1.98 14.58
N GLU A 94 18.89 -1.02 14.08
CA GLU A 94 18.62 0.25 14.76
C GLU A 94 17.57 0.06 15.87
N ALA A 95 16.51 -0.66 15.58
CA ALA A 95 15.46 -1.05 16.51
C ALA A 95 14.79 -2.34 16.03
N CYS A 96 14.20 -3.11 16.93
CA CYS A 96 13.37 -4.25 16.56
C CYS A 96 12.19 -4.37 17.53
N THR A 97 11.04 -4.76 17.01
CA THR A 97 9.81 -4.89 17.78
C THR A 97 9.09 -6.19 17.45
N ALA A 98 8.50 -6.81 18.46
CA ALA A 98 7.62 -7.95 18.33
C ALA A 98 6.19 -7.56 18.72
N PHE A 99 5.22 -7.85 17.88
CA PHE A 99 3.83 -7.48 18.08
C PHE A 99 2.89 -8.59 17.62
N THR A 100 1.69 -8.64 18.23
CA THR A 100 0.65 -9.57 17.76
C THR A 100 -0.11 -8.97 16.59
N THR A 101 -0.70 -9.80 15.74
CA THR A 101 -1.75 -9.30 14.84
C THR A 101 -2.88 -8.72 15.68
N ALA A 102 -3.48 -7.61 15.23
CA ALA A 102 -4.64 -7.04 15.89
C ALA A 102 -5.80 -8.04 15.87
N ASP A 103 -6.40 -8.26 17.03
CA ASP A 103 -7.54 -9.18 17.22
C ASP A 103 -8.70 -8.47 17.91
N VAL A 104 -9.91 -8.99 17.71
CA VAL A 104 -11.13 -8.40 18.25
C VAL A 104 -11.17 -8.51 19.76
N ALA A 105 -11.22 -7.36 20.42
CA ALA A 105 -11.36 -7.23 21.86
C ALA A 105 -12.63 -6.46 22.21
N LEU A 106 -13.10 -6.65 23.43
CA LEU A 106 -14.23 -5.90 23.98
C LEU A 106 -13.71 -4.84 24.93
N VAL A 107 -14.04 -3.58 24.66
CA VAL A 107 -13.81 -2.48 25.60
C VAL A 107 -15.12 -1.94 26.16
N SER A 108 -15.09 -1.47 27.41
CA SER A 108 -16.20 -0.75 28.02
C SER A 108 -15.67 0.25 29.05
N LEU A 109 -16.52 1.16 29.51
CA LEU A 109 -16.21 1.97 30.68
C LEU A 109 -16.00 1.10 31.91
N ALA A 110 -15.33 1.61 32.93
CA ALA A 110 -15.04 0.87 34.16
C ALA A 110 -16.29 0.33 34.88
N ASP A 111 -17.43 0.96 34.69
CA ASP A 111 -18.73 0.53 35.19
C ASP A 111 -19.42 -0.55 34.34
N GLY A 112 -18.78 -0.98 33.26
CA GLY A 112 -19.29 -1.96 32.32
C GLY A 112 -20.25 -1.43 31.26
N ASN A 113 -20.52 -0.14 31.24
CA ASN A 113 -21.36 0.52 30.26
C ASN A 113 -20.59 0.84 28.99
N ASN A 114 -21.30 1.26 27.92
CA ASN A 114 -20.76 1.68 26.62
C ASN A 114 -19.78 0.66 26.00
N ARG A 115 -20.28 -0.55 25.78
CA ARG A 115 -19.48 -1.66 25.24
C ARG A 115 -19.20 -1.50 23.74
N LEU A 116 -17.94 -1.61 23.36
CA LEU A 116 -17.48 -1.53 21.96
C LEU A 116 -16.62 -2.73 21.63
N LYS A 117 -16.72 -3.24 20.39
CA LYS A 117 -15.71 -4.12 19.81
C LYS A 117 -14.62 -3.25 19.20
N VAL A 118 -13.39 -3.59 19.47
CA VAL A 118 -12.19 -2.89 18.95
C VAL A 118 -11.16 -3.90 18.52
N ASP A 119 -10.25 -3.47 17.65
CA ASP A 119 -9.07 -4.25 17.29
C ASP A 119 -7.94 -3.90 18.27
N ALA A 120 -7.48 -4.89 19.04
CA ALA A 120 -6.43 -4.72 20.04
C ALA A 120 -5.16 -5.50 19.67
N MET A 121 -4.01 -4.92 19.96
CA MET A 121 -2.68 -5.47 19.67
C MET A 121 -1.81 -5.41 20.93
N ASN A 122 -0.97 -6.44 21.13
CA ASN A 122 0.07 -6.41 22.15
C ASN A 122 1.43 -6.18 21.48
N THR A 123 2.19 -5.25 22.03
CA THR A 123 3.48 -4.77 21.50
C THR A 123 4.56 -4.76 22.57
N ASP A 124 5.72 -4.23 22.22
CA ASP A 124 6.77 -3.81 23.15
C ASP A 124 7.04 -2.30 23.06
N PRO A 125 7.90 -1.74 23.90
CA PRO A 125 8.24 -0.32 23.86
C PRO A 125 8.93 0.14 22.58
N GLU A 126 9.67 -0.73 21.90
CA GLU A 126 10.39 -0.40 20.66
C GLU A 126 9.43 -0.22 19.46
N PHE A 127 8.19 -0.71 19.56
CA PHE A 127 7.15 -0.54 18.57
C PHE A 127 6.97 0.92 18.15
N TRP A 128 7.04 1.84 19.10
CA TRP A 128 6.85 3.27 18.89
C TRP A 128 8.05 3.97 18.24
N LYS A 129 9.20 3.29 18.15
CA LYS A 129 10.37 3.74 17.39
C LYS A 129 10.31 3.26 15.94
N VAL A 130 9.87 2.01 15.74
CA VAL A 130 9.74 1.41 14.41
C VAL A 130 8.59 2.04 13.65
N PHE A 131 7.45 2.24 14.33
CA PHE A 131 6.22 2.81 13.78
C PHE A 131 5.95 4.22 14.34
N SER A 132 5.86 5.19 13.43
CA SER A 132 5.70 6.61 13.79
C SER A 132 4.23 6.97 14.04
N MET A 133 3.75 6.72 15.26
CA MET A 133 2.38 7.07 15.65
C MET A 133 2.24 8.53 16.01
N GLN A 134 1.19 9.20 15.51
CA GLN A 134 0.86 10.59 15.92
C GLN A 134 0.09 10.60 17.24
N PHE A 135 0.76 10.99 18.33
CA PHE A 135 0.10 11.21 19.62
C PHE A 135 -0.67 12.54 19.64
N LEU A 136 -1.94 12.45 20.00
CA LEU A 136 -2.80 13.62 20.24
C LEU A 136 -2.72 14.06 21.71
N ALA A 137 -2.53 13.10 22.61
CA ALA A 137 -2.35 13.36 24.03
C ALA A 137 -1.57 12.20 24.69
N GLY A 138 -0.90 12.48 25.81
CA GLY A 138 -0.16 11.48 26.57
C GLY A 138 1.17 11.07 25.94
N ARG A 139 1.54 9.78 26.09
CA ARG A 139 2.83 9.25 25.68
C ARG A 139 2.74 7.79 25.22
N ALA A 140 3.81 7.34 24.58
CA ALA A 140 4.03 5.93 24.23
C ALA A 140 4.18 5.05 25.48
N LEU A 141 3.91 3.74 25.32
CA LEU A 141 4.22 2.71 26.31
C LEU A 141 5.75 2.55 26.43
N THR A 142 6.19 2.39 27.68
CA THR A 142 7.61 2.18 28.02
C THR A 142 7.78 0.92 28.85
N GLU A 143 9.00 0.46 29.08
CA GLU A 143 9.25 -0.74 29.91
C GLU A 143 8.72 -0.57 31.34
N ALA A 144 8.72 0.65 31.88
CA ALA A 144 8.16 0.95 33.21
C ALA A 144 6.65 0.69 33.31
N ASP A 145 5.93 0.74 32.18
CA ASP A 145 4.49 0.45 32.16
C ASP A 145 4.16 -1.04 32.20
N ARG A 146 5.16 -1.92 32.09
CA ARG A 146 4.99 -3.39 32.12
C ARG A 146 4.79 -3.94 33.54
N GLY A 147 5.30 -3.27 34.56
CA GLY A 147 5.32 -3.75 35.94
C GLY A 147 4.30 -3.11 36.87
N GLY A 148 3.34 -2.33 36.36
CA GLY A 148 2.33 -1.66 37.20
C GLY A 148 1.21 -2.58 37.65
N ASP A 149 0.56 -2.25 38.78
CA ASP A 149 -0.63 -2.95 39.30
C ASP A 149 -1.82 -2.92 38.33
N MET A 150 -1.83 -1.98 37.41
CA MET A 150 -2.85 -1.80 36.39
C MET A 150 -2.21 -1.73 35.01
N ARG A 151 -2.75 -2.47 34.07
CA ARG A 151 -2.32 -2.49 32.68
C ARG A 151 -2.43 -1.10 32.06
N SER A 152 -1.32 -0.59 31.52
CA SER A 152 -1.26 0.64 30.75
C SER A 152 -1.56 0.36 29.27
N ILE A 153 -2.39 1.22 28.65
CA ILE A 153 -2.78 1.08 27.24
C ILE A 153 -2.74 2.42 26.52
N VAL A 154 -2.56 2.35 25.21
CA VAL A 154 -2.75 3.47 24.27
C VAL A 154 -3.98 3.16 23.44
N ILE A 155 -4.82 4.16 23.15
CA ILE A 155 -6.02 4.01 22.35
C ILE A 155 -6.03 5.00 21.18
N CYS A 156 -6.78 4.70 20.11
CA CYS A 156 -6.99 5.66 19.03
C CYS A 156 -8.09 6.68 19.37
N ALA A 157 -8.08 7.81 18.66
CA ALA A 157 -9.00 8.94 18.89
C ALA A 157 -10.47 8.54 18.70
N SER A 158 -10.78 7.66 17.76
CA SER A 158 -12.15 7.18 17.52
C SER A 158 -12.70 6.39 18.70
N VAL A 159 -11.89 5.55 19.35
CA VAL A 159 -12.27 4.80 20.56
C VAL A 159 -12.48 5.77 21.73
N ALA A 160 -11.59 6.74 21.92
CA ALA A 160 -11.74 7.76 22.95
C ALA A 160 -13.07 8.53 22.79
N ARG A 161 -13.37 8.99 21.58
CA ARG A 161 -14.65 9.69 21.30
C ARG A 161 -15.87 8.80 21.50
N LYS A 162 -15.82 7.53 21.10
CA LYS A 162 -16.95 6.60 21.28
C LYS A 162 -17.21 6.28 22.75
N LEU A 163 -16.16 6.18 23.59
CA LEU A 163 -16.28 5.85 25.00
C LEU A 163 -16.63 7.08 25.86
N PHE A 164 -15.95 8.21 25.61
CA PHE A 164 -15.98 9.38 26.51
C PHE A 164 -16.60 10.64 25.87
N GLY A 165 -16.91 10.62 24.56
CA GLY A 165 -17.37 11.80 23.82
C GLY A 165 -16.27 12.82 23.50
N THR A 166 -15.03 12.59 23.95
CA THR A 166 -13.86 13.48 23.77
C THR A 166 -12.60 12.67 23.48
N THR A 167 -11.55 13.33 23.01
CA THR A 167 -10.20 12.75 22.88
C THR A 167 -9.35 12.92 24.14
N GLU A 168 -9.82 13.67 25.13
CA GLU A 168 -9.16 13.88 26.42
C GLU A 168 -9.46 12.72 27.38
N ALA A 169 -8.83 11.56 27.12
CA ALA A 169 -9.06 10.33 27.85
C ALA A 169 -7.86 9.88 28.71
N ILE A 170 -6.82 10.69 28.83
CA ILE A 170 -5.63 10.34 29.61
C ILE A 170 -5.97 10.17 31.09
N GLY A 171 -5.46 9.06 31.68
CA GLY A 171 -5.73 8.70 33.08
C GLY A 171 -7.07 8.01 33.35
N GLN A 172 -7.98 8.03 32.37
CA GLN A 172 -9.25 7.31 32.46
C GLN A 172 -9.01 5.79 32.48
N GLN A 173 -9.93 5.07 33.13
CA GLN A 173 -9.89 3.62 33.23
C GLN A 173 -10.99 2.99 32.36
N ILE A 174 -10.66 1.92 31.69
CA ILE A 174 -11.58 1.11 30.90
C ILE A 174 -11.37 -0.38 31.19
N LEU A 175 -12.38 -1.17 30.89
CA LEU A 175 -12.25 -2.62 30.87
C LEU A 175 -11.86 -3.06 29.45
N LEU A 176 -10.70 -3.67 29.28
CA LEU A 176 -10.26 -4.34 28.06
C LEU A 176 -10.35 -5.86 28.28
N ASN A 177 -11.26 -6.53 27.60
CA ASN A 177 -11.54 -7.96 27.79
C ASN A 177 -11.81 -8.32 29.28
N ARG A 178 -12.49 -7.44 30.02
CA ARG A 178 -12.80 -7.51 31.47
C ARG A 178 -11.60 -7.24 32.39
N GLU A 179 -10.45 -6.89 31.88
CA GLU A 179 -9.28 -6.47 32.63
C GLU A 179 -9.24 -4.94 32.74
N LEU A 180 -9.12 -4.42 33.98
CA LEU A 180 -9.06 -2.98 34.20
C LEU A 180 -7.74 -2.42 33.67
N SER A 181 -7.84 -1.43 32.79
CA SER A 181 -6.69 -0.83 32.12
C SER A 181 -6.75 0.69 32.17
N ARG A 182 -5.58 1.33 32.30
CA ARG A 182 -5.45 2.80 32.33
C ARG A 182 -4.96 3.33 30.97
N ILE A 183 -5.64 4.35 30.47
CA ILE A 183 -5.24 5.05 29.24
C ILE A 183 -4.10 6.02 29.56
N ILE A 184 -2.94 5.83 28.90
CA ILE A 184 -1.76 6.70 29.06
C ILE A 184 -1.42 7.47 27.79
N GLY A 185 -2.00 7.10 26.65
CA GLY A 185 -1.82 7.77 25.38
C GLY A 185 -3.05 7.68 24.50
N VAL A 186 -3.29 8.74 23.73
CA VAL A 186 -4.29 8.78 22.66
C VAL A 186 -3.60 9.14 21.38
N VAL A 187 -3.71 8.29 20.35
CA VAL A 187 -3.12 8.49 19.03
C VAL A 187 -4.20 8.80 17.99
N LYS A 188 -3.81 9.43 16.88
CA LYS A 188 -4.65 9.59 15.70
C LYS A 188 -5.10 8.21 15.21
N ASP A 189 -6.28 8.14 14.59
CA ASP A 189 -6.78 6.90 14.02
C ASP A 189 -5.83 6.36 12.95
N VAL A 190 -5.48 5.08 13.07
CA VAL A 190 -4.58 4.39 12.16
C VAL A 190 -5.38 3.74 11.03
N SER A 191 -4.89 3.86 9.80
CA SER A 191 -5.52 3.22 8.65
C SER A 191 -5.34 1.70 8.68
N VAL A 192 -6.35 0.96 8.31
CA VAL A 192 -6.29 -0.50 8.13
C VAL A 192 -5.29 -0.94 7.05
N THR A 193 -4.84 0.00 6.21
CA THR A 193 -3.80 -0.26 5.20
C THR A 193 -2.39 -0.34 5.79
N ALA A 194 -2.19 0.18 7.01
CA ALA A 194 -0.96 0.01 7.78
C ALA A 194 -1.05 -1.30 8.58
N LYS A 195 -0.95 -2.43 7.88
CA LYS A 195 -1.28 -3.77 8.38
C LYS A 195 -0.54 -4.15 9.66
N ASP A 196 0.73 -3.80 9.75
CA ASP A 196 1.59 -4.19 10.87
C ASP A 196 1.49 -3.24 12.06
N ALA A 197 1.11 -1.98 11.81
CA ALA A 197 0.93 -0.97 12.83
C ALA A 197 -0.53 -0.81 13.28
N TYR A 198 -1.51 -1.35 12.52
CA TYR A 198 -2.93 -1.13 12.74
C TYR A 198 -3.44 -1.83 13.98
N ALA A 199 -4.00 -1.06 14.88
CA ALA A 199 -4.92 -1.46 15.92
C ALA A 199 -5.76 -0.23 16.34
N GLN A 200 -6.68 -0.43 17.25
CA GLN A 200 -7.46 0.64 17.92
C GLN A 200 -7.07 0.77 19.39
N VAL A 201 -6.47 -0.30 19.95
CA VAL A 201 -5.94 -0.35 21.32
C VAL A 201 -4.60 -1.10 21.29
N TRP A 202 -3.58 -0.52 21.92
CA TRP A 202 -2.25 -1.11 22.07
C TRP A 202 -1.92 -1.31 23.54
N GLY A 203 -1.43 -2.49 23.90
CA GLY A 203 -0.91 -2.82 25.21
C GLY A 203 0.46 -3.50 25.13
N LEU A 204 1.14 -3.69 26.25
CA LEU A 204 2.36 -4.48 26.32
C LEU A 204 2.02 -5.95 26.52
N TYR A 205 2.77 -6.84 25.88
CA TYR A 205 2.75 -8.27 26.21
C TYR A 205 3.52 -8.55 27.52
N HIS A 206 3.28 -9.71 28.15
CA HIS A 206 3.88 -10.05 29.44
C HIS A 206 5.40 -10.32 29.34
N THR A 207 6.13 -10.00 30.41
CA THR A 207 7.59 -10.23 30.50
C THR A 207 7.96 -11.72 30.36
N ASP A 208 7.09 -12.62 30.75
CA ASP A 208 7.33 -14.06 30.65
C ASP A 208 7.51 -14.53 29.20
N GLU A 209 6.95 -13.83 28.23
CA GLU A 209 7.13 -14.11 26.80
C GLU A 209 8.55 -13.83 26.28
N LEU A 210 9.39 -13.19 27.10
CA LEU A 210 10.83 -12.95 26.82
C LEU A 210 11.74 -14.04 27.38
N LYS A 211 11.20 -15.00 28.13
CA LYS A 211 11.97 -16.05 28.78
C LYS A 211 12.08 -17.27 27.89
N VAL A 212 13.29 -17.80 27.76
CA VAL A 212 13.55 -19.09 27.11
C VAL A 212 13.49 -20.20 28.15
N THR A 213 12.53 -21.10 28.03
CA THR A 213 12.36 -22.27 28.90
C THR A 213 12.47 -23.59 28.13
N GLY A 214 12.54 -23.53 26.82
CA GLY A 214 12.68 -24.66 25.92
C GLY A 214 12.54 -24.26 24.47
N TRP A 215 12.65 -25.18 23.55
CA TRP A 215 12.53 -24.90 22.11
C TRP A 215 11.20 -24.22 21.73
N TRP A 216 10.10 -24.52 22.46
CA TRP A 216 8.79 -23.91 22.22
C TRP A 216 8.74 -22.41 22.53
N SER A 217 9.68 -21.89 23.34
CA SER A 217 9.75 -20.47 23.67
C SER A 217 10.13 -19.60 22.49
N TYR A 218 10.67 -20.16 21.42
CA TYR A 218 10.99 -19.45 20.18
C TYR A 218 9.76 -19.31 19.24
N LEU A 219 8.70 -20.09 19.50
CA LEU A 219 7.41 -19.99 18.80
C LEU A 219 6.45 -19.13 19.61
N GLY A 220 5.67 -18.22 18.97
CA GLY A 220 4.78 -17.39 19.79
C GLY A 220 3.97 -16.33 19.12
N GLY A 221 3.06 -16.48 18.29
CA GLY A 221 1.99 -15.53 17.90
C GLY A 221 2.41 -14.09 17.55
N LYS A 222 3.69 -13.84 17.23
CA LYS A 222 4.21 -12.50 16.96
C LYS A 222 4.64 -12.35 15.50
N THR A 223 4.51 -11.14 15.00
CA THR A 223 5.30 -10.64 13.87
C THR A 223 6.44 -9.81 14.44
N ILE A 224 7.61 -9.89 13.84
CA ILE A 224 8.75 -9.07 14.24
C ILE A 224 9.10 -8.15 13.09
N ALA A 225 9.20 -6.85 13.38
CA ALA A 225 9.74 -5.85 12.46
C ALA A 225 11.14 -5.43 12.95
N VAL A 226 12.08 -5.46 12.05
CA VAL A 226 13.51 -5.12 12.29
C VAL A 226 13.83 -3.88 11.47
N LEU A 227 14.04 -2.76 12.13
CA LEU A 227 14.45 -1.53 11.50
C LEU A 227 15.97 -1.52 11.30
N ALA A 228 16.41 -1.49 10.06
CA ALA A 228 17.80 -1.29 9.68
C ALA A 228 18.13 0.22 9.64
N ARG A 229 19.41 0.56 9.83
CA ARG A 229 19.87 1.94 9.64
C ARG A 229 19.69 2.38 8.19
N THR A 230 20.04 1.52 7.26
CA THR A 230 19.85 1.71 5.82
C THR A 230 19.43 0.40 5.16
N PRO A 231 18.80 0.42 3.98
CA PRO A 231 18.50 -0.82 3.23
C PRO A 231 19.75 -1.62 2.84
N ASP A 232 20.91 -0.96 2.76
CA ASP A 232 22.19 -1.62 2.43
C ASP A 232 22.68 -2.56 3.54
N ASP A 233 22.16 -2.41 4.76
CA ASP A 233 22.46 -3.26 5.90
C ASP A 233 21.69 -4.61 5.87
N PHE A 234 20.71 -4.78 5.02
CA PHE A 234 19.87 -5.99 4.94
C PHE A 234 20.67 -7.29 4.80
N PRO A 235 21.70 -7.39 3.93
CA PRO A 235 22.50 -8.61 3.84
C PRO A 235 23.26 -8.93 5.14
N ALA A 236 23.79 -7.90 5.81
CA ALA A 236 24.51 -8.08 7.06
C ALA A 236 23.58 -8.54 8.19
N ILE A 237 22.37 -7.95 8.27
CA ILE A 237 21.34 -8.38 9.24
C ILE A 237 20.94 -9.84 8.98
N LYS A 238 20.66 -10.22 7.73
CA LYS A 238 20.33 -11.62 7.37
C LYS A 238 21.42 -12.59 7.81
N GLN A 239 22.66 -12.29 7.45
CA GLN A 239 23.80 -13.12 7.84
C GLN A 239 23.97 -13.19 9.38
N GLY A 240 23.76 -12.07 10.07
CA GLY A 240 23.80 -12.01 11.53
C GLY A 240 22.75 -12.91 12.18
N VAL A 241 21.51 -12.86 11.67
CA VAL A 241 20.42 -13.74 12.15
C VAL A 241 20.72 -15.20 11.87
N GLU A 242 21.15 -15.56 10.66
CA GLU A 242 21.51 -16.95 10.31
C GLU A 242 22.58 -17.51 11.23
N LYS A 243 23.61 -16.70 11.55
CA LYS A 243 24.65 -17.10 12.51
C LYS A 243 24.06 -17.35 13.88
N ARG A 244 23.22 -16.43 14.40
CA ARG A 244 22.58 -16.57 15.71
C ARG A 244 21.66 -17.80 15.79
N VAL A 245 20.88 -18.04 14.74
CA VAL A 245 20.04 -19.24 14.64
C VAL A 245 20.87 -20.52 14.66
N LYS A 246 22.03 -20.56 14.00
CA LYS A 246 22.96 -21.70 14.06
C LYS A 246 23.50 -21.90 15.49
N ASP A 247 23.87 -20.82 16.19
CA ASP A 247 24.36 -20.88 17.55
C ASP A 247 23.27 -21.42 18.51
N VAL A 248 22.01 -20.93 18.38
CA VAL A 248 20.87 -21.43 19.16
C VAL A 248 20.60 -22.90 18.84
N ASN A 249 20.60 -23.29 17.56
CA ASN A 249 20.37 -24.66 17.13
C ASN A 249 21.43 -25.64 17.65
N ALA A 250 22.66 -25.17 17.88
CA ALA A 250 23.72 -26.00 18.52
C ALA A 250 23.38 -26.32 19.98
N GLY A 251 22.68 -25.44 20.68
CA GLY A 251 22.24 -25.64 22.07
C GLY A 251 20.91 -26.39 22.23
N LEU A 252 20.11 -26.51 21.20
CA LEU A 252 18.85 -27.25 21.23
C LEU A 252 19.14 -28.76 21.06
N GLU A 253 18.57 -29.62 21.89
CA GLU A 253 18.80 -31.09 21.82
C GLU A 253 17.80 -31.75 20.84
N GLU A 254 16.51 -31.52 21.01
CA GLU A 254 15.43 -32.25 20.32
C GLU A 254 15.01 -31.63 18.98
N MET A 255 15.01 -30.32 18.89
CA MET A 255 14.43 -29.58 17.78
C MET A 255 15.47 -28.69 17.10
N GLN A 256 15.23 -28.40 15.86
CA GLN A 256 16.01 -27.47 15.04
C GLN A 256 15.09 -26.35 14.55
N MET A 257 15.51 -25.11 14.73
CA MET A 257 14.86 -23.91 14.24
C MET A 257 15.22 -23.66 12.79
N ASP A 258 14.23 -23.37 11.98
CA ASP A 258 14.38 -22.91 10.59
C ASP A 258 13.57 -21.62 10.41
N ILE A 259 14.25 -20.57 9.96
CA ILE A 259 13.67 -19.24 9.73
C ILE A 259 13.08 -19.06 8.32
N MET A 260 13.14 -20.11 7.48
CA MET A 260 12.46 -20.15 6.17
C MET A 260 12.86 -18.99 5.26
N GLU A 261 14.16 -18.74 5.12
CA GLU A 261 14.77 -17.67 4.31
C GLU A 261 14.45 -16.23 4.76
N GLN A 262 13.72 -16.08 5.88
CA GLN A 262 13.48 -14.76 6.47
C GLN A 262 14.77 -14.20 7.12
N PRO A 263 14.87 -12.89 7.36
CA PRO A 263 13.80 -11.89 7.30
C PRO A 263 13.46 -11.42 5.88
N ASP A 264 12.17 -11.12 5.68
CA ASP A 264 11.59 -10.64 4.44
C ASP A 264 11.66 -9.12 4.35
N ASN A 265 11.94 -8.59 3.15
CA ASN A 265 11.65 -7.19 2.88
C ASN A 265 10.14 -6.96 2.75
N ILE A 266 9.70 -5.71 2.68
CA ILE A 266 8.25 -5.39 2.62
C ILE A 266 7.52 -6.09 1.47
N VAL A 267 8.17 -6.28 0.31
CA VAL A 267 7.53 -6.94 -0.84
C VAL A 267 7.35 -8.44 -0.57
N ALA A 268 8.37 -9.10 -0.04
CA ALA A 268 8.26 -10.50 0.36
C ALA A 268 7.26 -10.68 1.50
N HIS A 269 7.33 -9.85 2.55
CA HIS A 269 6.46 -9.90 3.72
C HIS A 269 4.96 -9.78 3.37
N VAL A 270 4.58 -8.81 2.55
CA VAL A 270 3.17 -8.61 2.14
C VAL A 270 2.64 -9.79 1.30
N ASN A 271 3.52 -10.49 0.57
CA ASN A 271 3.17 -11.61 -0.30
C ASN A 271 3.47 -12.99 0.31
N HIS A 272 3.97 -13.04 1.54
CA HIS A 272 4.20 -14.28 2.29
C HIS A 272 2.85 -14.79 2.84
N VAL A 273 2.12 -15.57 2.02
CA VAL A 273 0.74 -16.01 2.34
C VAL A 273 0.75 -17.24 3.26
N TRP A 274 1.72 -18.13 3.09
CA TRP A 274 1.81 -19.39 3.83
C TRP A 274 3.08 -19.47 4.65
N ALA A 275 2.96 -19.88 5.91
CA ALA A 275 4.08 -19.97 6.84
C ALA A 275 5.23 -20.90 6.38
N ASN A 276 4.95 -21.83 5.47
CA ASN A 276 5.89 -22.87 5.03
C ASN A 276 6.40 -22.68 3.60
N VAL A 277 6.01 -21.62 2.93
CA VAL A 277 6.43 -21.35 1.54
C VAL A 277 6.74 -19.86 1.40
N GLY A 278 8.00 -19.54 1.23
CA GLY A 278 8.42 -18.18 0.88
C GLY A 278 7.85 -17.72 -0.46
N PRO A 279 7.66 -16.42 -0.70
CA PRO A 279 7.14 -15.92 -1.95
C PRO A 279 8.16 -16.09 -3.09
N ASP A 280 7.73 -16.67 -4.20
CA ASP A 280 8.51 -16.67 -5.45
C ASP A 280 8.49 -15.26 -6.06
N LEU A 281 9.44 -14.42 -5.65
CA LEU A 281 9.53 -13.03 -6.09
C LEU A 281 9.70 -12.88 -7.61
N PRO A 282 10.53 -13.68 -8.32
CA PRO A 282 10.60 -13.64 -9.78
C PRO A 282 9.25 -13.86 -10.45
N MET A 283 8.51 -14.88 -10.04
CA MET A 283 7.18 -15.16 -10.56
C MET A 283 6.17 -14.06 -10.24
N LEU A 284 6.25 -13.51 -9.03
CA LEU A 284 5.41 -12.39 -8.58
C LEU A 284 5.63 -11.14 -9.45
N TYR A 285 6.88 -10.76 -9.69
CA TYR A 285 7.22 -9.62 -10.55
C TYR A 285 6.77 -9.84 -12.00
N LEU A 286 6.90 -11.06 -12.51
CA LEU A 286 6.40 -11.43 -13.84
C LEU A 286 4.88 -11.26 -13.91
N GLN A 287 4.14 -11.75 -12.91
CA GLN A 287 2.68 -11.60 -12.83
C GLN A 287 2.25 -10.13 -12.78
N TYR A 288 2.92 -9.31 -11.95
CA TYR A 288 2.64 -7.87 -11.89
C TYR A 288 2.99 -7.16 -13.21
N GLY A 289 4.10 -7.55 -13.86
CA GLY A 289 4.49 -7.02 -15.16
C GLY A 289 3.47 -7.34 -16.25
N ILE A 290 2.98 -8.58 -16.31
CA ILE A 290 1.94 -9.00 -17.28
C ILE A 290 0.62 -8.26 -16.98
N ALA A 291 0.20 -8.20 -15.72
CA ALA A 291 -1.02 -7.49 -15.34
C ALA A 291 -0.95 -6.00 -15.71
N LEU A 292 0.15 -5.34 -15.39
CA LEU A 292 0.39 -3.94 -15.75
C LEU A 292 0.39 -3.75 -17.26
N PHE A 293 1.06 -4.63 -18.01
CA PHE A 293 1.10 -4.59 -19.49
C PHE A 293 -0.32 -4.68 -20.09
N ILE A 294 -1.14 -5.64 -19.64
CA ILE A 294 -2.51 -5.80 -20.14
C ILE A 294 -3.36 -4.55 -19.82
N ILE A 295 -3.24 -4.03 -18.60
CA ILE A 295 -4.01 -2.87 -18.14
C ILE A 295 -3.61 -1.59 -18.90
N LEU A 296 -2.34 -1.45 -19.28
CA LEU A 296 -1.87 -0.35 -20.10
C LEU A 296 -2.21 -0.53 -21.59
N LEU A 297 -2.20 -1.76 -22.07
CA LEU A 297 -2.45 -2.08 -23.48
C LEU A 297 -3.89 -1.77 -23.88
N VAL A 298 -4.89 -2.16 -23.07
CA VAL A 298 -6.31 -2.00 -23.42
C VAL A 298 -6.70 -0.53 -23.64
N PRO A 299 -6.42 0.42 -22.72
CA PRO A 299 -6.66 1.83 -22.96
C PRO A 299 -5.89 2.38 -24.16
N SER A 300 -4.64 1.95 -24.34
CA SER A 300 -3.78 2.41 -25.43
C SER A 300 -4.36 2.01 -26.80
N LEU A 301 -4.84 0.79 -26.96
CA LEU A 301 -5.50 0.32 -28.18
C LEU A 301 -6.81 1.08 -28.45
N ASN A 302 -7.59 1.34 -27.40
CA ASN A 302 -8.82 2.11 -27.53
C ASN A 302 -8.57 3.56 -28.01
N LEU A 303 -7.56 4.22 -27.41
CA LEU A 303 -7.15 5.57 -27.82
C LEU A 303 -6.60 5.59 -29.24
N CYS A 304 -5.85 4.57 -29.64
CA CYS A 304 -5.30 4.43 -31.00
C CYS A 304 -6.43 4.28 -32.04
N GLY A 305 -7.42 3.43 -31.76
CA GLY A 305 -8.59 3.24 -32.61
C GLY A 305 -9.41 4.51 -32.82
N LEU A 306 -9.67 5.23 -31.72
CA LEU A 306 -10.39 6.51 -31.76
C LEU A 306 -9.63 7.60 -32.51
N SER A 307 -8.32 7.71 -32.30
CA SER A 307 -7.48 8.67 -33.00
C SER A 307 -7.43 8.40 -34.51
N ASN A 308 -7.35 7.12 -34.90
CA ASN A 308 -7.37 6.72 -36.30
C ASN A 308 -8.72 7.03 -36.97
N SER A 309 -9.84 6.70 -36.31
CA SER A 309 -11.19 7.01 -36.81
C SER A 309 -11.42 8.52 -37.01
N ARG A 310 -10.96 9.35 -36.07
CA ARG A 310 -11.00 10.82 -36.21
C ARG A 310 -10.17 11.32 -37.38
N MET A 311 -8.98 10.72 -37.56
CA MET A 311 -8.09 11.10 -38.64
C MET A 311 -8.70 10.80 -39.99
N GLN A 312 -9.31 9.61 -40.16
CA GLN A 312 -9.98 9.23 -41.41
C GLN A 312 -11.11 10.21 -41.79
N GLN A 313 -11.92 10.65 -40.81
CA GLN A 313 -12.98 11.65 -41.06
C GLN A 313 -12.45 13.04 -41.47
N ARG A 314 -11.17 13.35 -41.20
CA ARG A 314 -10.55 14.64 -41.47
C ARG A 314 -9.58 14.64 -42.63
N VAL A 315 -9.37 13.49 -43.29
CA VAL A 315 -8.42 13.39 -44.41
C VAL A 315 -8.72 14.38 -45.52
N SER A 316 -10.00 14.53 -45.89
CA SER A 316 -10.42 15.49 -46.93
C SER A 316 -10.20 16.95 -46.50
N GLU A 317 -10.54 17.32 -45.25
CA GLU A 317 -10.25 18.65 -44.70
C GLU A 317 -8.76 18.98 -44.69
N LEU A 318 -7.92 18.01 -44.28
CA LEU A 318 -6.46 18.16 -44.30
C LEU A 318 -5.92 18.30 -45.71
N GLY A 319 -6.51 17.58 -46.70
CA GLY A 319 -6.19 17.71 -48.11
C GLY A 319 -6.47 19.12 -48.64
N VAL A 320 -7.63 19.69 -48.33
CA VAL A 320 -7.97 21.07 -48.69
C VAL A 320 -7.00 22.07 -48.05
N ARG A 321 -6.73 21.98 -46.77
CA ARG A 321 -5.76 22.87 -46.08
C ARG A 321 -4.35 22.79 -46.69
N LYS A 322 -3.91 21.59 -47.07
CA LYS A 322 -2.64 21.36 -47.73
C LYS A 322 -2.61 21.99 -49.10
N ALA A 323 -3.70 21.94 -49.88
CA ALA A 323 -3.86 22.62 -51.14
C ALA A 323 -3.76 24.16 -51.04
N PHE A 324 -4.17 24.73 -49.89
CA PHE A 324 -4.03 26.15 -49.53
C PHE A 324 -2.68 26.49 -48.88
N GLY A 325 -1.69 25.57 -48.92
CA GLY A 325 -0.31 25.83 -48.53
C GLY A 325 0.03 25.50 -47.05
N ALA A 326 -0.84 24.83 -46.32
CA ALA A 326 -0.49 24.37 -44.97
C ALA A 326 0.59 23.30 -44.99
N THR A 327 1.66 23.48 -44.19
CA THR A 327 2.71 22.49 -44.08
C THR A 327 2.30 21.28 -43.24
N GLY A 328 2.84 20.10 -43.53
CA GLY A 328 2.55 18.89 -42.74
C GLY A 328 2.82 19.06 -41.25
N SER A 329 3.90 19.76 -40.88
CA SER A 329 4.25 20.05 -39.49
C SER A 329 3.21 20.91 -38.76
N THR A 330 2.62 21.91 -39.46
CA THR A 330 1.55 22.76 -38.90
C THR A 330 0.32 21.93 -38.63
N LEU A 331 -0.06 21.04 -39.52
CA LEU A 331 -1.22 20.16 -39.38
C LEU A 331 -1.02 19.16 -38.24
N ILE A 332 0.13 18.51 -38.15
CA ILE A 332 0.48 17.59 -37.04
C ILE A 332 0.41 18.33 -35.70
N ARG A 333 1.04 19.51 -35.60
CA ARG A 333 1.02 20.31 -34.36
C ARG A 333 -0.40 20.70 -33.95
N GLN A 334 -1.26 21.01 -34.89
CA GLN A 334 -2.67 21.31 -34.59
C GLN A 334 -3.36 20.07 -34.00
N ILE A 335 -3.23 18.89 -34.62
CA ILE A 335 -3.83 17.64 -34.16
C ILE A 335 -3.33 17.26 -32.76
N LEU A 336 -2.02 17.38 -32.52
CA LEU A 336 -1.44 17.11 -31.22
C LEU A 336 -1.97 18.07 -30.15
N ASN A 337 -2.12 19.35 -30.45
CA ASN A 337 -2.68 20.32 -29.51
C ASN A 337 -4.16 20.03 -29.18
N GLU A 338 -4.96 19.60 -30.17
CA GLU A 338 -6.35 19.18 -29.96
C GLU A 338 -6.42 17.96 -29.01
N ASN A 339 -5.59 16.94 -29.25
CA ASN A 339 -5.52 15.76 -28.39
C ASN A 339 -4.99 16.09 -26.98
N LEU A 340 -4.06 17.05 -26.87
CA LEU A 340 -3.57 17.52 -25.57
C LEU A 340 -4.73 18.10 -24.71
N VAL A 341 -5.58 18.93 -25.29
CA VAL A 341 -6.73 19.50 -24.57
C VAL A 341 -7.71 18.41 -24.13
N LEU A 342 -7.99 17.44 -24.99
CA LEU A 342 -8.87 16.30 -24.66
C LEU A 342 -8.26 15.44 -23.53
N THR A 343 -6.95 15.23 -23.57
CA THR A 343 -6.24 14.48 -22.52
C THR A 343 -6.24 15.23 -21.19
N LEU A 344 -6.10 16.57 -21.21
CA LEU A 344 -6.21 17.40 -20.00
C LEU A 344 -7.59 17.28 -19.35
N ILE A 345 -8.65 17.38 -20.15
CA ILE A 345 -10.03 17.23 -19.65
C ILE A 345 -10.26 15.79 -19.15
N GLY A 346 -9.90 14.79 -19.95
CA GLY A 346 -10.01 13.39 -19.57
C GLY A 346 -9.19 13.07 -18.31
N GLY A 347 -8.01 13.68 -18.17
CA GLY A 347 -7.17 13.54 -16.98
C GLY A 347 -7.80 14.10 -15.72
N ALA A 348 -8.39 15.28 -15.79
CA ALA A 348 -9.09 15.88 -14.65
C ALA A 348 -10.30 15.03 -14.23
N VAL A 349 -11.09 14.56 -15.20
CA VAL A 349 -12.22 13.65 -14.94
C VAL A 349 -11.74 12.33 -14.38
N GLY A 350 -10.66 11.73 -14.95
CA GLY A 350 -10.06 10.49 -14.50
C GLY A 350 -9.52 10.56 -13.07
N LEU A 351 -8.95 11.70 -12.69
CA LEU A 351 -8.50 11.93 -11.32
C LEU A 351 -9.67 11.82 -10.32
N VAL A 352 -10.78 12.51 -10.60
CA VAL A 352 -11.97 12.45 -9.73
C VAL A 352 -12.52 11.01 -9.67
N PHE A 353 -12.62 10.34 -10.81
CA PHE A 353 -13.12 8.96 -10.85
C PHE A 353 -12.15 7.98 -10.17
N SER A 354 -10.84 8.21 -10.18
CA SER A 354 -9.89 7.34 -9.48
C SER A 354 -10.12 7.33 -7.98
N TYR A 355 -10.32 8.49 -7.37
CA TYR A 355 -10.64 8.58 -5.94
C TYR A 355 -11.98 7.96 -5.61
N LEU A 356 -12.99 8.22 -6.45
CA LEU A 356 -14.31 7.61 -6.27
C LEU A 356 -14.24 6.08 -6.39
N ALA A 357 -13.51 5.55 -7.37
CA ALA A 357 -13.33 4.12 -7.57
C ALA A 357 -12.63 3.46 -6.37
N VAL A 358 -11.51 4.04 -5.91
CA VAL A 358 -10.79 3.52 -4.73
C VAL A 358 -11.67 3.61 -3.48
N TYR A 359 -12.41 4.71 -3.29
CA TYR A 359 -13.32 4.85 -2.16
C TYR A 359 -14.45 3.80 -2.18
N VAL A 360 -15.08 3.58 -3.32
CA VAL A 360 -16.16 2.57 -3.48
C VAL A 360 -15.62 1.15 -3.31
N MET A 361 -14.45 0.88 -3.88
CA MET A 361 -13.82 -0.45 -3.85
C MET A 361 -12.94 -0.69 -2.61
N ARG A 362 -12.84 0.27 -1.69
CA ARG A 362 -11.92 0.23 -0.55
C ARG A 362 -11.99 -1.06 0.26
N THR A 363 -13.18 -1.55 0.53
CA THR A 363 -13.38 -2.79 1.27
C THR A 363 -12.79 -3.98 0.52
N TRP A 364 -13.07 -4.09 -0.78
CA TRP A 364 -12.54 -5.17 -1.60
C TRP A 364 -11.03 -5.10 -1.81
N LEU A 365 -10.48 -3.89 -1.97
CA LEU A 365 -9.05 -3.68 -2.22
C LEU A 365 -8.19 -3.90 -0.97
N PHE A 366 -8.70 -3.57 0.21
CA PHE A 366 -7.91 -3.49 1.44
C PHE A 366 -8.35 -4.45 2.55
N THR A 367 -9.50 -5.14 2.41
CA THR A 367 -9.88 -6.18 3.37
C THR A 367 -9.25 -7.49 2.97
N ASN A 368 -8.26 -7.95 3.74
CA ASN A 368 -7.78 -9.31 3.63
C ASN A 368 -8.77 -10.26 4.33
N SER A 369 -8.90 -11.49 3.81
CA SER A 369 -9.76 -12.54 4.38
C SER A 369 -9.43 -12.89 5.84
N GLN A 370 -8.30 -12.46 6.37
CA GLN A 370 -7.89 -12.65 7.76
C GLN A 370 -8.42 -11.56 8.71
N ASN A 371 -8.90 -10.42 8.19
CA ASN A 371 -9.45 -9.33 8.99
C ASN A 371 -10.99 -9.33 8.99
N ILE A 372 -11.62 -10.50 8.95
CA ILE A 372 -13.09 -10.70 8.97
C ILE A 372 -13.65 -10.41 10.38
N GLY A 373 -13.28 -9.35 11.00
CA GLY A 373 -13.74 -9.04 12.34
C GLY A 373 -13.44 -7.63 12.79
N THR A 374 -12.88 -6.82 11.89
CA THR A 374 -12.55 -5.44 12.24
C THR A 374 -13.80 -4.69 12.65
N ALA A 375 -13.81 -4.29 13.91
CA ALA A 375 -14.88 -3.49 14.49
C ALA A 375 -14.81 -2.02 14.06
N GLY A 376 -13.75 -1.64 13.33
CA GLY A 376 -13.44 -0.27 12.98
C GLY A 376 -14.12 0.23 11.72
N ASP A 377 -14.59 1.48 11.75
CA ASP A 377 -14.88 2.21 10.53
C ASP A 377 -13.61 2.30 9.69
N PHE A 378 -13.71 1.95 8.40
CA PHE A 378 -12.64 2.06 7.43
C PHE A 378 -12.17 3.51 7.30
N SER A 379 -11.22 3.92 8.14
CA SER A 379 -10.54 5.20 7.97
C SER A 379 -9.39 5.00 6.98
N LEU A 380 -9.62 5.34 5.71
CA LEU A 380 -8.52 5.54 4.79
C LEU A 380 -7.91 6.92 5.08
N SER A 381 -6.64 6.96 5.40
CA SER A 381 -5.92 8.23 5.46
C SER A 381 -5.98 8.90 4.08
N MET A 382 -6.46 10.14 4.04
CA MET A 382 -6.49 10.91 2.78
C MET A 382 -5.08 11.10 2.23
N ASP A 383 -4.06 11.15 3.10
CA ASP A 383 -2.65 11.28 2.72
C ASP A 383 -2.14 10.04 1.97
N ALA A 384 -2.64 8.84 2.32
CA ALA A 384 -2.32 7.61 1.59
C ALA A 384 -2.96 7.55 0.20
N LEU A 385 -4.10 8.21 0.02
CA LEU A 385 -4.83 8.25 -1.25
C LEU A 385 -4.32 9.37 -2.17
N PHE A 386 -3.87 10.50 -1.60
CA PHE A 386 -3.50 11.67 -2.36
C PHE A 386 -1.99 11.77 -2.56
N SER A 387 -1.49 11.18 -3.65
CA SER A 387 -0.12 11.39 -4.09
C SER A 387 -0.09 12.21 -5.39
N PRO A 388 0.17 13.52 -5.33
CA PRO A 388 0.25 14.38 -6.51
C PRO A 388 1.29 13.89 -7.51
N MET A 389 2.41 13.34 -7.03
CA MET A 389 3.49 12.82 -7.87
C MET A 389 3.02 11.64 -8.72
N VAL A 390 2.26 10.72 -8.13
CA VAL A 390 1.69 9.57 -8.85
C VAL A 390 0.70 10.02 -9.92
N PHE A 391 -0.16 10.97 -9.57
CA PHE A 391 -1.07 11.55 -10.56
C PHE A 391 -0.33 12.18 -11.73
N VAL A 392 0.71 12.97 -11.47
CA VAL A 392 1.53 13.59 -12.52
C VAL A 392 2.19 12.52 -13.40
N LEU A 393 2.75 11.46 -12.82
CA LEU A 393 3.37 10.37 -13.57
C LEU A 393 2.36 9.60 -14.42
N ALA A 394 1.20 9.25 -13.87
CA ALA A 394 0.12 8.58 -14.59
C ALA A 394 -0.43 9.47 -15.72
N PHE A 395 -0.58 10.77 -15.43
CA PHE A 395 -1.04 11.74 -16.42
C PHE A 395 -0.02 11.91 -17.56
N VAL A 396 1.27 12.08 -17.25
CA VAL A 396 2.35 12.17 -18.25
C VAL A 396 2.42 10.91 -19.09
N PHE A 397 2.31 9.74 -18.47
CA PHE A 397 2.26 8.46 -19.19
C PHE A 397 1.08 8.42 -20.18
N CYS A 398 -0.14 8.73 -19.72
CA CYS A 398 -1.31 8.79 -20.59
C CYS A 398 -1.17 9.84 -21.70
N LEU A 399 -0.56 10.99 -21.38
CA LEU A 399 -0.27 12.03 -22.35
C LEU A 399 0.66 11.52 -23.46
N VAL A 400 1.76 10.86 -23.10
CA VAL A 400 2.72 10.31 -24.06
C VAL A 400 2.03 9.26 -24.95
N ILE A 401 1.30 8.31 -24.38
CA ILE A 401 0.56 7.31 -25.14
C ILE A 401 -0.44 7.96 -26.11
N ASN A 402 -1.18 8.95 -25.63
CA ASN A 402 -2.18 9.65 -26.43
C ASN A 402 -1.56 10.44 -27.59
N LEU A 403 -0.43 11.11 -27.34
CA LEU A 403 0.33 11.82 -28.37
C LEU A 403 0.94 10.86 -29.41
N LEU A 404 1.46 9.72 -28.99
CA LEU A 404 1.97 8.69 -29.89
C LEU A 404 0.83 8.10 -30.74
N SER A 405 -0.29 7.77 -30.12
CA SER A 405 -1.47 7.20 -30.76
C SER A 405 -2.12 8.16 -31.77
N ALA A 406 -2.06 9.47 -31.54
CA ALA A 406 -2.56 10.48 -32.46
C ALA A 406 -1.51 10.91 -33.49
N GLY A 407 -0.27 11.01 -33.08
CA GLY A 407 0.84 11.49 -33.91
C GLY A 407 1.17 10.57 -35.06
N LEU A 408 1.18 9.25 -34.84
CA LEU A 408 1.48 8.29 -35.88
C LEU A 408 0.48 8.30 -37.04
N PRO A 409 -0.86 8.21 -36.83
CA PRO A 409 -1.84 8.36 -37.90
C PRO A 409 -1.79 9.73 -38.56
N ALA A 410 -1.58 10.81 -37.76
CA ALA A 410 -1.46 12.16 -38.29
C ALA A 410 -0.27 12.29 -39.26
N TRP A 411 0.88 11.74 -38.87
CA TRP A 411 2.06 11.74 -39.71
C TRP A 411 1.84 10.94 -40.99
N LEU A 412 1.24 9.76 -40.94
CA LEU A 412 0.90 8.95 -42.12
C LEU A 412 -0.09 9.69 -43.02
N ALA A 413 -1.13 10.32 -42.46
CA ALA A 413 -2.11 11.09 -43.24
C ALA A 413 -1.46 12.30 -43.95
N THR A 414 -0.51 12.98 -43.29
CA THR A 414 0.17 14.13 -43.93
C THR A 414 1.14 13.72 -45.03
N ARG A 415 1.53 12.47 -45.14
CA ARG A 415 2.36 11.93 -46.26
C ARG A 415 1.56 11.54 -47.49
N ARG A 416 0.24 11.37 -47.40
CA ARG A 416 -0.64 11.11 -48.56
C ARG A 416 -0.61 12.28 -49.53
N THR A 417 -0.74 11.97 -50.85
CA THR A 417 -0.82 13.01 -51.89
C THR A 417 -2.16 13.78 -51.75
N ILE A 418 -2.18 15.01 -52.26
CA ILE A 418 -3.41 15.85 -52.21
C ILE A 418 -4.51 15.15 -52.99
N VAL A 419 -4.17 14.51 -54.13
CA VAL A 419 -5.13 13.81 -55.00
C VAL A 419 -5.74 12.60 -54.28
N ASP A 420 -4.93 11.79 -53.63
CA ASP A 420 -5.43 10.64 -52.84
C ASP A 420 -6.32 11.09 -51.66
N SER A 421 -5.98 12.22 -51.05
CA SER A 421 -6.76 12.77 -49.89
C SER A 421 -8.10 13.35 -50.30
N LEU A 422 -8.29 13.76 -51.55
CA LEU A 422 -9.53 14.29 -52.07
C LEU A 422 -10.47 13.23 -52.70
N ASN A 423 -9.87 12.09 -53.16
CA ASN A 423 -10.62 11.00 -53.78
C ASN A 423 -11.06 9.90 -52.78
N ASP A 424 -10.58 9.89 -51.55
CA ASP A 424 -11.01 8.97 -50.48
C ASP A 424 -12.45 9.39 -50.03
N LYS A 425 -13.49 8.73 -50.60
CA LYS A 425 -14.90 8.85 -50.19
C LYS A 425 -15.28 7.69 -49.29
#